data_3003a13c9eeede36ff48dac76ab01c55
#
_entry.id   3003a13c9eeede36ff48dac76ab01c55
#
_cell.length_a   1.000
_cell.length_b   1.000
_cell.length_c   1.000
_cell.angle_alpha   90.00
_cell.angle_beta   90.00
_cell.angle_gamma   90.00
#
_symmetry.space_group_name_H-M   'P 1'
#
loop_
_entity.id
_entity.type
_entity.pdbx_description
1 polymer ?
#
loop_
_entity_poly.entity_id
_entity_poly.type
_entity_poly.pdbx_seq_one_letter_code
_entity_poly.pdbx_strand_id
1 'polypeptide(L)'
;VNKVNTKVDMRLQLERASDWLHPWVTRRLMVLEKNRVNKDGELVIQSSRFRTQSQNVDDALEKMQACLNRASKLPQHNSNKTAKKKLVKQAEKANKVRLENKKRGSDKKKLRNKKSIEWD
;
A
#
# COMPACT_ATOMS: atom_id res chain seq x y z
N VAL A 1 32.56 28.89 13.51
CA VAL A 1 31.28 28.20 13.17
C VAL A 1 30.91 27.29 14.34
N ASN A 2 29.92 27.73 15.07
CA ASN A 2 29.42 26.95 16.20
C ASN A 2 28.62 25.74 15.67
N LYS A 3 29.27 24.58 15.70
CA LYS A 3 28.55 23.33 15.49
C LYS A 3 27.73 23.03 16.75
N VAL A 4 26.47 23.39 16.75
CA VAL A 4 25.54 22.99 17.79
C VAL A 4 25.15 21.55 17.55
N ASN A 5 25.62 20.63 18.39
CA ASN A 5 25.29 19.24 18.29
C ASN A 5 23.92 19.00 18.94
N THR A 6 22.86 19.24 18.17
CA THR A 6 21.46 19.03 18.58
C THR A 6 20.87 17.75 18.04
N LYS A 7 21.68 16.91 17.42
CA LYS A 7 21.25 15.62 16.89
C LYS A 7 20.72 14.71 18.00
N VAL A 8 19.56 14.15 17.79
CA VAL A 8 18.91 13.22 18.71
C VAL A 8 18.88 11.82 18.11
N ASP A 9 19.40 10.86 18.85
CA ASP A 9 19.25 9.43 18.58
C ASP A 9 18.22 8.85 19.54
N MET A 10 17.08 8.41 19.00
CA MET A 10 16.05 7.76 19.80
C MET A 10 16.07 6.26 19.50
N ARG A 11 16.16 5.45 20.55
CA ARG A 11 16.25 4.00 20.43
C ARG A 11 15.11 3.33 21.19
N LEU A 12 14.42 2.42 20.52
CA LEU A 12 13.38 1.61 21.10
C LEU A 12 13.81 0.15 21.08
N GLN A 13 13.98 -0.44 22.28
CA GLN A 13 14.26 -1.86 22.39
C GLN A 13 12.99 -2.67 22.13
N LEU A 14 12.97 -3.42 21.04
CA LEU A 14 11.78 -4.16 20.61
C LEU A 14 11.44 -5.30 21.58
N GLU A 15 12.43 -5.92 22.23
CA GLU A 15 12.20 -6.94 23.24
C GLU A 15 11.43 -6.39 24.46
N ARG A 16 11.85 -5.21 24.96
CA ARG A 16 11.15 -4.56 26.08
C ARG A 16 9.80 -3.99 25.69
N ALA A 17 9.68 -3.59 24.45
CA ALA A 17 8.41 -3.09 23.92
C ALA A 17 7.33 -4.19 23.84
N SER A 18 7.69 -5.45 23.94
CA SER A 18 6.74 -6.57 23.95
C SER A 18 5.73 -6.51 25.09
N ASP A 19 6.04 -5.79 26.17
CA ASP A 19 5.13 -5.60 27.31
C ASP A 19 3.90 -4.77 26.93
N TRP A 20 4.02 -3.84 25.99
CA TRP A 20 2.93 -2.94 25.56
C TRP A 20 2.65 -3.02 24.06
N LEU A 21 3.56 -3.60 23.29
CA LEU A 21 3.44 -3.70 21.83
C LEU A 21 3.17 -5.17 21.46
N HIS A 22 2.16 -5.38 20.62
CA HIS A 22 1.81 -6.72 20.19
C HIS A 22 2.98 -7.37 19.41
N PRO A 23 3.29 -8.66 19.62
CA PRO A 23 4.38 -9.34 18.94
C PRO A 23 4.32 -9.28 17.42
N TRP A 24 3.13 -9.26 16.87
CA TRP A 24 2.90 -9.12 15.44
C TRP A 24 3.39 -7.77 14.90
N VAL A 25 3.15 -6.67 15.65
CA VAL A 25 3.62 -5.33 15.31
C VAL A 25 5.15 -5.27 15.36
N THR A 26 5.75 -5.88 16.39
CA THR A 26 7.21 -5.98 16.53
C THR A 26 7.84 -6.69 15.33
N ARG A 27 7.27 -7.79 14.89
CA ARG A 27 7.74 -8.51 13.71
C ARG A 27 7.61 -7.69 12.43
N ARG A 28 6.51 -6.97 12.28
CA ARG A 28 6.33 -6.06 11.14
C ARG A 28 7.33 -4.91 11.14
N LEU A 29 7.63 -4.34 12.30
CA LEU A 29 8.66 -3.31 12.41
C LEU A 29 10.01 -3.81 11.93
N MET A 30 10.40 -5.02 12.31
CA MET A 30 11.66 -5.63 11.86
C MET A 30 11.73 -5.79 10.35
N VAL A 31 10.61 -6.04 9.69
CA VAL A 31 10.54 -6.19 8.23
C VAL A 31 10.47 -4.83 7.53
N LEU A 32 9.55 -3.95 7.97
CA LEU A 32 9.30 -2.67 7.32
C LEU A 32 10.44 -1.66 7.54
N GLU A 33 11.00 -1.65 8.73
CA GLU A 33 12.07 -0.72 9.12
C GLU A 33 13.42 -1.44 9.27
N LYS A 34 13.69 -2.38 8.40
CA LYS A 34 14.92 -3.20 8.41
C LYS A 34 16.20 -2.35 8.45
N ASN A 35 16.21 -1.21 7.76
CA ASN A 35 17.38 -0.31 7.72
C ASN A 35 17.58 0.47 9.01
N ARG A 36 16.54 0.60 9.84
CA ARG A 36 16.56 1.34 11.10
C ARG A 36 16.72 0.45 12.32
N VAL A 37 16.51 -0.85 12.16
CA VAL A 37 16.71 -1.83 13.24
C VAL A 37 18.16 -2.32 13.21
N ASN A 38 18.86 -2.17 14.35
CA ASN A 38 20.23 -2.64 14.48
C ASN A 38 20.31 -4.12 14.87
N LYS A 39 21.53 -4.64 15.00
CA LYS A 39 21.77 -6.04 15.36
C LYS A 39 21.28 -6.41 16.77
N ASP A 40 21.19 -5.41 17.65
CA ASP A 40 20.75 -5.59 19.03
C ASP A 40 19.20 -5.63 19.16
N GLY A 41 18.49 -5.51 18.07
CA GLY A 41 17.04 -5.49 18.07
C GLY A 41 16.45 -4.15 18.51
N GLU A 42 17.17 -3.07 18.33
CA GLU A 42 16.72 -1.71 18.65
C GLU A 42 16.30 -0.97 17.39
N LEU A 43 15.13 -0.33 17.43
CA LEU A 43 14.70 0.60 16.41
C LEU A 43 15.35 1.97 16.69
N VAL A 44 16.22 2.40 15.80
CA VAL A 44 16.98 3.66 15.95
C VAL A 44 16.36 4.72 15.04
N ILE A 45 15.92 5.81 15.63
CA ILE A 45 15.41 6.99 14.93
C ILE A 45 16.34 8.16 15.19
N GLN A 46 16.83 8.79 14.14
CA GLN A 46 17.71 9.94 14.23
C GLN A 46 17.01 11.20 13.74
N SER A 47 17.22 12.30 14.43
CA SER A 47 16.76 13.61 14.00
C SER A 47 17.82 14.67 14.20
N SER A 48 18.14 15.40 13.13
CA SER A 48 19.05 16.55 13.14
C SER A 48 18.48 17.73 12.34
N ARG A 49 17.19 17.69 12.09
CA ARG A 49 16.49 18.63 11.19
C ARG A 49 16.45 20.07 11.73
N PHE A 50 16.37 20.22 13.04
CA PHE A 50 16.20 21.53 13.70
C PHE A 50 17.47 21.95 14.46
N ARG A 51 17.54 23.24 14.78
CA ARG A 51 18.64 23.79 15.56
C ARG A 51 18.56 23.49 17.06
N THR A 52 17.36 23.29 17.58
CA THR A 52 17.13 23.02 19.00
C THR A 52 16.96 21.53 19.24
N GLN A 53 17.51 21.05 20.34
CA GLN A 53 17.41 19.65 20.74
C GLN A 53 15.96 19.23 21.02
N SER A 54 15.18 20.10 21.66
CA SER A 54 13.75 19.82 21.96
C SER A 54 12.93 19.59 20.69
N GLN A 55 13.15 20.38 19.65
CA GLN A 55 12.48 20.20 18.36
C GLN A 55 12.90 18.89 17.68
N ASN A 56 14.17 18.52 17.81
CA ASN A 56 14.65 17.25 17.27
C ASN A 56 14.08 16.05 18.02
N VAL A 57 13.88 16.15 19.33
CA VAL A 57 13.18 15.13 20.14
C VAL A 57 11.75 14.96 19.63
N ASP A 58 11.03 16.04 19.43
CA ASP A 58 9.66 16.01 18.92
C ASP A 58 9.59 15.40 17.53
N ASP A 59 10.52 15.76 16.64
CA ASP A 59 10.62 15.19 15.29
C ASP A 59 10.92 13.70 15.34
N ALA A 60 11.83 13.26 16.20
CA ALA A 60 12.15 11.84 16.38
C ALA A 60 10.93 11.06 16.91
N LEU A 61 10.19 11.63 17.85
CA LEU A 61 8.94 11.04 18.36
C LEU A 61 7.89 10.89 17.27
N GLU A 62 7.71 11.90 16.43
CA GLU A 62 6.79 11.83 15.28
C GLU A 62 7.20 10.73 14.29
N LYS A 63 8.47 10.64 13.97
CA LYS A 63 9.00 9.59 13.09
C LYS A 63 8.78 8.19 13.67
N MET A 64 9.05 8.03 14.97
CA MET A 64 8.83 6.75 15.66
C MET A 64 7.35 6.39 15.69
N GLN A 65 6.48 7.35 15.98
CA GLN A 65 5.03 7.14 15.97
C GLN A 65 4.54 6.76 14.57
N ALA A 66 5.06 7.38 13.53
CA ALA A 66 4.74 7.04 12.14
C ALA A 66 5.16 5.60 11.79
N CYS A 67 6.33 5.16 12.26
CA CYS A 67 6.79 3.79 12.08
C CYS A 67 5.87 2.79 12.78
N LEU A 68 5.50 3.07 14.03
CA LEU A 68 4.60 2.24 14.80
C LEU A 68 3.20 2.17 14.16
N ASN A 69 2.68 3.28 13.68
CA ASN A 69 1.39 3.35 13.01
C ASN A 69 1.38 2.52 11.72
N ARG A 70 2.45 2.61 10.92
CA ARG A 70 2.58 1.79 9.71
C ARG A 70 2.65 0.31 10.01
N ALA A 71 3.39 -0.07 11.04
CA ALA A 71 3.52 -1.45 11.45
C ALA A 71 2.25 -2.03 12.07
N SER A 72 1.49 -1.19 12.79
CA SER A 72 0.23 -1.60 13.42
C SER A 72 -0.96 -1.63 12.46
N LYS A 73 -0.81 -1.06 11.27
CA LYS A 73 -1.88 -1.04 10.28
C LYS A 73 -2.18 -2.45 9.77
N LEU A 74 -3.40 -2.91 10.03
CA LEU A 74 -3.86 -4.20 9.53
C LEU A 74 -3.90 -4.18 8.00
N PRO A 75 -3.40 -5.21 7.32
CA PRO A 75 -3.56 -5.30 5.89
C PRO A 75 -5.05 -5.36 5.56
N GLN A 76 -5.51 -4.46 4.68
CA GLN A 76 -6.88 -4.47 4.17
C GLN A 76 -7.03 -5.65 3.22
N HIS A 77 -7.33 -6.81 3.80
CA HIS A 77 -7.07 -8.05 3.10
C HIS A 77 -8.17 -8.53 2.18
N ASN A 78 -9.42 -8.20 2.32
CA ASN A 78 -10.43 -8.91 1.55
C ASN A 78 -11.44 -8.03 0.82
N SER A 79 -11.71 -6.82 1.28
CA SER A 79 -12.70 -5.96 0.64
C SER A 79 -12.25 -5.43 -0.72
N ASN A 80 -10.98 -5.04 -0.84
CA ASN A 80 -10.44 -4.48 -2.08
C ASN A 80 -10.22 -5.53 -3.17
N LYS A 81 -9.77 -6.74 -2.80
CA LYS A 81 -9.61 -7.84 -3.76
C LYS A 81 -10.95 -8.34 -4.28
N THR A 82 -11.95 -8.45 -3.40
CA THR A 82 -13.29 -8.87 -3.78
C THR A 82 -13.98 -7.82 -4.66
N ALA A 83 -13.83 -6.53 -4.32
CA ALA A 83 -14.36 -5.43 -5.11
C ALA A 83 -13.69 -5.35 -6.48
N LYS A 84 -12.36 -5.51 -6.56
CA LYS A 84 -11.63 -5.56 -7.83
C LYS A 84 -12.06 -6.74 -8.69
N LYS A 85 -12.22 -7.92 -8.12
CA LYS A 85 -12.72 -9.11 -8.82
C LYS A 85 -14.14 -8.89 -9.35
N LYS A 86 -15.02 -8.25 -8.57
CA LYS A 86 -16.37 -7.90 -8.99
C LYS A 86 -16.36 -6.94 -10.18
N LEU A 87 -15.54 -5.88 -10.11
CA LEU A 87 -15.40 -4.91 -11.19
C LEU A 87 -14.86 -5.53 -12.48
N VAL A 88 -13.85 -6.40 -12.36
CA VAL A 88 -13.30 -7.12 -13.51
C VAL A 88 -14.34 -8.03 -14.14
N LYS A 89 -15.11 -8.78 -13.35
CA LYS A 89 -16.18 -9.63 -13.84
C LYS A 89 -17.29 -8.84 -14.53
N GLN A 90 -17.65 -7.68 -13.98
CA GLN A 90 -18.65 -6.80 -14.60
C GLN A 90 -18.16 -6.24 -15.94
N ALA A 91 -16.89 -5.84 -16.02
CA ALA A 91 -16.29 -5.36 -17.25
C ALA A 91 -16.22 -6.46 -18.31
N GLU A 92 -15.85 -7.67 -17.92
CA GLU A 92 -15.83 -8.83 -18.83
C GLU A 92 -17.23 -9.17 -19.36
N LYS A 93 -18.24 -9.15 -18.48
CA LYS A 93 -19.64 -9.36 -18.88
C LYS A 93 -20.12 -8.30 -19.87
N ALA A 94 -19.85 -7.03 -19.60
CA ALA A 94 -20.22 -5.93 -20.48
C ALA A 94 -19.54 -6.04 -21.85
N ASN A 95 -18.24 -6.40 -21.89
CA ASN A 95 -17.52 -6.65 -23.12
C ASN A 95 -18.10 -7.83 -23.91
N LYS A 96 -18.44 -8.91 -23.24
CA LYS A 96 -19.02 -10.09 -23.85
C LYS A 96 -20.35 -9.77 -24.53
N VAL A 97 -21.24 -9.03 -23.85
CA VAL A 97 -22.52 -8.58 -24.39
C VAL A 97 -22.31 -7.66 -25.59
N ARG A 98 -21.37 -6.73 -25.51
CA ARG A 98 -21.03 -5.82 -26.61
C ARG A 98 -20.56 -6.57 -27.83
N LEU A 99 -19.66 -7.55 -27.66
CA LEU A 99 -19.15 -8.38 -28.75
C LEU A 99 -20.24 -9.24 -29.40
N GLU A 100 -21.14 -9.82 -28.60
CA GLU A 100 -22.30 -10.57 -29.09
C GLU A 100 -23.25 -9.70 -29.93
N ASN A 101 -23.54 -8.49 -29.44
CA ASN A 101 -24.39 -7.54 -30.18
C ASN A 101 -23.74 -7.09 -31.49
N LYS A 102 -22.43 -6.88 -31.48
CA LYS A 102 -21.65 -6.53 -32.69
C LYS A 102 -21.68 -7.67 -33.70
N LYS A 103 -21.53 -8.91 -33.23
CA LYS A 103 -21.60 -10.10 -34.09
C LYS A 103 -23.02 -10.28 -34.70
N ARG A 104 -24.06 -10.07 -33.91
CA ARG A 104 -25.46 -10.10 -34.42
C ARG A 104 -25.69 -9.05 -35.49
N GLY A 105 -25.17 -7.84 -35.31
CA GLY A 105 -25.26 -6.78 -36.31
C GLY A 105 -24.53 -7.13 -37.60
N SER A 106 -23.36 -7.74 -37.49
CA SER A 106 -22.57 -8.23 -38.63
C SER A 106 -23.33 -9.36 -39.38
N ASP A 107 -23.87 -10.29 -38.66
CA ASP A 107 -24.66 -11.41 -39.25
C ASP A 107 -25.92 -10.91 -39.96
N LYS A 108 -26.63 -9.92 -39.43
CA LYS A 108 -27.75 -9.28 -40.09
C LYS A 108 -27.33 -8.60 -41.39
N LYS A 109 -26.19 -7.93 -41.43
CA LYS A 109 -25.63 -7.33 -42.65
C LYS A 109 -25.30 -8.37 -43.71
N LYS A 110 -24.71 -9.49 -43.32
CA LYS A 110 -24.42 -10.60 -44.21
C LYS A 110 -25.69 -11.20 -44.82
N LEU A 111 -26.73 -11.36 -44.03
CA LEU A 111 -28.03 -11.85 -44.51
C LEU A 111 -28.67 -10.89 -45.52
N ARG A 112 -28.56 -9.58 -45.32
CA ARG A 112 -29.06 -8.57 -46.27
C ARG A 112 -28.31 -8.64 -47.59
N ASN A 113 -27.00 -8.73 -47.53
CA ASN A 113 -26.16 -8.85 -48.72
C ASN A 113 -26.45 -10.14 -49.49
N LYS A 114 -26.68 -11.23 -48.79
CA LYS A 114 -27.04 -12.52 -49.38
C LYS A 114 -28.39 -12.46 -50.08
N LYS A 115 -29.40 -11.79 -49.50
CA LYS A 115 -30.69 -11.57 -50.11
C LYS A 115 -30.63 -10.69 -51.34
N SER A 116 -29.80 -9.65 -51.34
CA SER A 116 -29.64 -8.77 -52.51
C SER A 116 -28.96 -9.49 -53.68
N ILE A 117 -28.09 -10.44 -53.43
CA ILE A 117 -27.43 -11.27 -54.45
C ILE A 117 -28.41 -12.28 -55.01
N GLU A 118 -29.32 -12.84 -54.23
CA GLU A 118 -30.34 -13.82 -54.71
C GLU A 118 -31.40 -13.18 -55.59
N TRP A 119 -31.60 -11.86 -55.54
CA TRP A 119 -32.60 -11.14 -56.30
C TRP A 119 -32.08 -10.66 -57.69
N ASP A 120 -30.81 -10.74 -57.93
CA ASP A 120 -30.17 -10.46 -59.20
C ASP A 120 -30.06 -11.79 -60.05
#